data_43c223f68eb58b87bb2a8938c23b18e0
#
_entry.id   43c223f68eb58b87bb2a8938c23b18e0
#
_cell.length_a   1.000
_cell.length_b   1.000
_cell.length_c   1.000
_cell.angle_alpha   90.00
_cell.angle_beta   90.00
_cell.angle_gamma   90.00
#
_symmetry.space_group_name_H-M   'P 1'
#
loop_
_entity.id
_entity.type
_entity.pdbx_description
1 polymer ?
#
loop_
_entity_poly.entity_id
_entity_poly.type
_entity_poly.pdbx_seq_one_letter_code
_entity_poly.pdbx_strand_id
1 'polypeptide(L)'
;MVYALNVFNLLAEKENNYKEYSIKAGKIIYGKGGKVITSGWKPIRNIHGDIIREYMIVVEFPSEKIFQEFLGEAEKENIHPLRETSTKDYIWTLYEHWNIREWIN
;
A
#
# COMPACT_ATOMS: atom_id res chain seq x y z
N MET A 1 10.66 -12.39 -2.19
CA MET A 1 10.22 -11.00 -2.23
C MET A 1 8.74 -10.93 -2.58
N VAL A 2 7.99 -10.12 -1.86
CA VAL A 2 6.55 -9.98 -2.08
C VAL A 2 6.20 -8.50 -2.25
N TYR A 3 5.07 -8.23 -2.90
CA TYR A 3 4.62 -6.87 -3.20
C TYR A 3 3.20 -6.67 -2.68
N ALA A 4 3.02 -5.63 -1.89
CA ALA A 4 1.70 -5.24 -1.40
C ALA A 4 1.18 -4.11 -2.30
N LEU A 5 0.11 -4.39 -3.02
CA LEU A 5 -0.58 -3.40 -3.85
C LEU A 5 -1.73 -2.82 -3.04
N ASN A 6 -1.74 -1.51 -2.93
CA ASN A 6 -2.79 -0.75 -2.24
C ASN A 6 -3.46 0.16 -3.25
N VAL A 7 -4.76 0.03 -3.42
CA VAL A 7 -5.55 0.97 -4.23
C VAL A 7 -6.76 1.41 -3.42
N PHE A 8 -7.03 2.71 -3.40
CA PHE A 8 -8.04 3.26 -2.50
C PHE A 8 -8.42 4.68 -2.89
N ASN A 9 -9.44 5.20 -2.20
CA ASN A 9 -9.84 6.60 -2.27
C ASN A 9 -9.66 7.24 -0.90
N LEU A 10 -9.37 8.52 -0.85
CA LEU A 10 -9.32 9.27 0.41
C LEU A 10 -10.66 9.94 0.68
N LEU A 11 -11.06 9.95 1.93
CA LEU A 11 -12.24 10.70 2.35
C LEU A 11 -11.90 12.18 2.39
N ALA A 12 -12.86 13.02 2.01
CA ALA A 12 -12.69 14.47 2.05
C ALA A 12 -12.30 14.93 3.45
N GLU A 13 -11.35 15.85 3.52
CA GLU A 13 -10.86 16.43 4.78
C GLU A 13 -10.13 15.45 5.71
N LYS A 14 -9.78 14.26 5.22
CA LYS A 14 -9.06 13.24 6.00
C LYS A 14 -7.63 13.00 5.53
N GLU A 15 -7.12 13.82 4.62
CA GLU A 15 -5.78 13.65 4.08
C GLU A 15 -4.71 13.68 5.17
N ASN A 16 -4.87 14.55 6.18
CA ASN A 16 -3.90 14.62 7.26
C ASN A 16 -3.84 13.35 8.10
N ASN A 17 -4.99 12.69 8.30
CA ASN A 17 -5.04 11.43 9.02
C ASN A 17 -4.30 10.35 8.25
N TYR A 18 -4.48 10.28 6.94
CA TYR A 18 -3.78 9.32 6.10
C TYR A 18 -2.29 9.61 6.03
N LYS A 19 -1.92 10.90 6.00
CA LYS A 19 -0.51 11.31 6.03
C LYS A 19 0.16 10.84 7.31
N GLU A 20 -0.52 10.98 8.47
CA GLU A 20 -0.01 10.49 9.73
C GLU A 20 0.18 8.97 9.70
N TYR A 21 -0.81 8.25 9.16
CA TYR A 21 -0.71 6.80 8.96
C TYR A 21 0.52 6.46 8.11
N SER A 22 0.68 7.15 6.98
CA SER A 22 1.77 6.89 6.04
C SER A 22 3.15 7.09 6.68
N ILE A 23 3.30 8.13 7.50
CA ILE A 23 4.56 8.39 8.19
C ILE A 23 4.87 7.25 9.18
N LYS A 24 3.88 6.85 9.96
CA LYS A 24 4.05 5.79 10.96
C LYS A 24 4.28 4.42 10.33
N ALA A 25 3.46 4.08 9.33
CA ALA A 25 3.59 2.82 8.61
C ALA A 25 4.93 2.76 7.86
N GLY A 26 5.34 3.87 7.24
CA GLY A 26 6.61 3.95 6.53
C GLY A 26 7.80 3.64 7.41
N LYS A 27 7.81 4.15 8.63
CA LYS A 27 8.90 3.86 9.58
C LYS A 27 9.00 2.36 9.88
N ILE A 28 7.87 1.70 10.06
CA ILE A 28 7.86 0.25 10.31
C ILE A 28 8.34 -0.49 9.07
N ILE A 29 7.82 -0.14 7.90
CA ILE A 29 8.17 -0.77 6.63
C ILE A 29 9.68 -0.70 6.39
N TYR A 30 10.25 0.50 6.42
CA TYR A 30 11.68 0.68 6.17
C TYR A 30 12.53 0.07 7.27
N GLY A 31 12.05 0.08 8.52
CA GLY A 31 12.74 -0.57 9.63
C GLY A 31 12.83 -2.09 9.49
N LYS A 32 11.97 -2.70 8.69
CA LYS A 32 11.95 -4.15 8.46
C LYS A 32 12.52 -4.54 7.09
N GLY A 33 13.14 -3.60 6.40
CA GLY A 33 13.76 -3.89 5.11
C GLY A 33 12.81 -3.79 3.91
N GLY A 34 11.60 -3.31 4.13
CA GLY A 34 10.67 -3.02 3.04
C GLY A 34 10.92 -1.66 2.44
N LYS A 35 10.27 -1.38 1.34
CA LYS A 35 10.37 -0.07 0.70
C LYS A 35 9.20 0.19 -0.23
N VAL A 36 8.86 1.46 -0.40
CA VAL A 36 7.86 1.87 -1.40
C VAL A 36 8.52 1.83 -2.77
N ILE A 37 7.95 1.03 -3.68
CA ILE A 37 8.44 0.90 -5.05
C ILE A 37 7.92 2.04 -5.90
N THR A 38 6.63 2.31 -5.81
CA THR A 38 5.99 3.39 -6.57
C THR A 38 4.66 3.76 -5.96
N SER A 39 4.16 4.92 -6.35
CA SER A 39 2.84 5.39 -5.95
C SER A 39 2.30 6.31 -7.04
N GLY A 40 0.98 6.45 -7.09
CA GLY A 40 0.34 7.32 -8.04
C GLY A 40 -0.95 7.87 -7.47
N TRP A 41 -1.43 8.99 -8.03
CA TRP A 41 -2.69 9.62 -7.66
C TRP A 41 -3.25 10.38 -8.86
N LYS A 42 -4.51 10.77 -8.74
CA LYS A 42 -5.20 11.51 -9.80
C LYS A 42 -5.11 10.77 -11.14
N PRO A 43 -5.86 9.67 -11.30
CA PRO A 43 -5.82 8.91 -12.55
C PRO A 43 -6.04 9.83 -13.75
N ILE A 44 -5.19 9.71 -14.77
CA ILE A 44 -5.34 10.48 -15.99
C ILE A 44 -6.59 9.98 -16.73
N ARG A 45 -6.73 8.67 -16.82
CA ARG A 45 -7.92 8.02 -17.38
C ARG A 45 -7.86 6.53 -17.13
N ASN A 46 -8.99 5.87 -17.20
CA ASN A 46 -9.09 4.43 -17.14
C ASN A 46 -8.92 3.86 -18.56
N ILE A 47 -7.94 2.97 -18.75
CA ILE A 47 -7.67 2.40 -20.06
C ILE A 47 -8.69 1.30 -20.38
N HIS A 48 -9.01 0.47 -19.39
CA HIS A 48 -9.92 -0.66 -19.55
C HIS A 48 -10.51 -1.04 -18.20
N GLY A 49 -11.71 -1.55 -18.20
CA GLY A 49 -12.42 -1.92 -16.98
C GLY A 49 -13.23 -0.76 -16.43
N ASP A 50 -14.07 -1.04 -15.46
CA ASP A 50 -15.01 -0.06 -14.90
C ASP A 50 -14.75 0.33 -13.45
N ILE A 51 -13.68 -0.21 -12.86
CA ILE A 51 -13.30 0.10 -11.48
C ILE A 51 -12.05 0.98 -11.50
N ILE A 52 -12.13 2.12 -10.83
CA ILE A 52 -11.00 3.04 -10.71
C ILE A 52 -10.86 3.48 -9.26
N ARG A 53 -9.61 3.60 -8.82
CA ARG A 53 -9.27 4.16 -7.51
C ARG A 53 -8.34 5.35 -7.73
N GLU A 54 -8.48 6.38 -6.91
CA GLU A 54 -7.69 7.61 -7.09
C GLU A 54 -6.24 7.46 -6.65
N TYR A 55 -5.95 6.52 -5.77
CA TYR A 55 -4.61 6.35 -5.21
C TYR A 55 -4.13 4.92 -5.38
N MET A 56 -2.84 4.76 -5.65
CA MET A 56 -2.20 3.45 -5.68
C MET A 56 -0.82 3.54 -5.05
N ILE A 57 -0.44 2.49 -4.33
CA ILE A 57 0.88 2.37 -3.71
C ILE A 57 1.32 0.92 -3.84
N VAL A 58 2.57 0.71 -4.23
CA VAL A 58 3.19 -0.62 -4.24
C VAL A 58 4.34 -0.62 -3.25
N VAL A 59 4.27 -1.52 -2.26
CA VAL A 59 5.31 -1.68 -1.25
C VAL A 59 5.94 -3.05 -1.40
N GLU A 60 7.27 -3.09 -1.42
CA GLU A 60 8.03 -4.32 -1.49
C GLU A 60 8.44 -4.75 -0.08
N PHE A 61 8.29 -6.04 0.22
CA PHE A 61 8.78 -6.63 1.47
C PHE A 61 9.72 -7.80 1.15
N PRO A 62 10.75 -8.04 1.98
CA PRO A 62 11.68 -9.14 1.74
C PRO A 62 11.00 -10.51 1.69
N SER A 63 9.92 -10.70 2.45
CA SER A 63 9.18 -11.96 2.49
C SER A 63 7.79 -11.74 3.05
N GLU A 64 6.92 -12.74 2.88
CA GLU A 64 5.60 -12.72 3.48
C GLU A 64 5.68 -12.67 5.01
N LYS A 65 6.67 -13.35 5.59
CA LYS A 65 6.88 -13.32 7.03
C LYS A 65 7.13 -11.89 7.52
N ILE A 66 7.97 -11.15 6.81
CA ILE A 66 8.26 -9.74 7.16
C ILE A 66 7.00 -8.88 7.00
N PHE A 67 6.19 -9.13 5.96
CA PHE A 67 4.93 -8.44 5.81
C PHE A 67 4.00 -8.69 7.01
N GLN A 68 3.92 -9.95 7.48
CA GLN A 68 3.11 -10.28 8.66
C GLN A 68 3.64 -9.58 9.91
N GLU A 69 4.97 -9.49 10.06
CA GLU A 69 5.56 -8.76 11.18
C GLU A 69 5.22 -7.28 11.12
N PHE A 70 5.20 -6.69 9.91
CA PHE A 70 4.76 -5.31 9.73
C PHE A 70 3.30 -5.14 10.19
N LEU A 71 2.40 -6.03 9.75
CA LEU A 71 0.99 -5.97 10.16
C LEU A 71 0.84 -6.06 11.68
N GLY A 72 1.57 -7.00 12.31
CA GLY A 72 1.53 -7.18 13.76
C GLY A 72 2.01 -5.95 14.51
N GLU A 73 3.08 -5.32 14.04
CA GLU A 73 3.60 -4.12 14.67
C GLU A 73 2.68 -2.92 14.46
N ALA A 74 2.10 -2.78 13.26
CA ALA A 74 1.12 -1.74 12.97
C ALA A 74 -0.12 -1.87 13.86
N GLU A 75 -0.55 -3.10 14.12
CA GLU A 75 -1.65 -3.36 15.04
C GLU A 75 -1.28 -3.00 16.48
N LYS A 76 -0.09 -3.40 16.90
CA LYS A 76 0.43 -3.10 18.24
C LYS A 76 0.52 -1.59 18.49
N GLU A 77 0.95 -0.82 17.48
CA GLU A 77 1.03 0.63 17.57
C GLU A 77 -0.31 1.32 17.32
N ASN A 78 -1.35 0.53 17.03
CA ASN A 78 -2.71 1.02 16.82
C ASN A 78 -2.82 2.09 15.74
N ILE A 79 -2.13 1.88 14.61
CA ILE A 79 -2.16 2.84 13.49
C ILE A 79 -3.20 2.50 12.42
N HIS A 80 -3.72 1.25 12.40
CA HIS A 80 -4.75 0.86 11.44
C HIS A 80 -5.98 1.77 11.42
N PRO A 81 -6.50 2.24 12.59
CA PRO A 81 -7.64 3.15 12.58
C PRO A 81 -7.40 4.44 11.80
N LEU A 82 -6.16 4.94 11.75
CA LEU A 82 -5.83 6.14 10.96
C LEU A 82 -6.07 5.90 9.47
N ARG A 83 -5.72 4.71 8.97
CA ARG A 83 -5.98 4.32 7.60
C ARG A 83 -7.47 4.08 7.36
N GLU A 84 -8.09 3.29 8.23
CA GLU A 84 -9.49 2.89 8.07
C GLU A 84 -10.46 4.07 8.10
N THR A 85 -10.19 5.06 8.94
CA THR A 85 -11.07 6.23 9.08
C THR A 85 -10.83 7.31 8.04
N SER A 86 -9.74 7.22 7.26
CA SER A 86 -9.38 8.22 6.26
C SER A 86 -9.56 7.75 4.82
N THR A 87 -9.83 6.46 4.61
CA THR A 87 -9.94 5.87 3.27
C THR A 87 -11.29 5.20 3.06
N LYS A 88 -11.63 4.96 1.80
CA LYS A 88 -12.76 4.12 1.41
C LYS A 88 -12.39 3.31 0.18
N ASP A 89 -13.14 2.23 -0.05
CA ASP A 89 -12.94 1.36 -1.21
C ASP A 89 -11.51 0.84 -1.30
N TYR A 90 -10.93 0.57 -0.13
CA TYR A 90 -9.54 0.13 -0.01
C TYR A 90 -9.40 -1.33 -0.42
N ILE A 91 -8.50 -1.58 -1.36
CA ILE A 91 -8.13 -2.94 -1.76
C ILE A 91 -6.65 -3.08 -1.49
N TRP A 92 -6.31 -4.09 -0.69
CA TRP A 92 -4.94 -4.36 -0.28
C TRP A 92 -4.64 -5.83 -0.59
N THR A 93 -3.74 -6.07 -1.54
CA THR A 93 -3.44 -7.40 -2.03
C THR A 93 -1.95 -7.66 -1.99
N LEU A 94 -1.57 -8.82 -1.47
CA LEU A 94 -0.17 -9.23 -1.42
C LEU A 94 0.10 -10.20 -2.56
N TYR A 95 1.13 -9.92 -3.35
CA TYR A 95 1.54 -10.71 -4.52
C TYR A 95 2.92 -11.28 -4.33
N GLU A 96 3.13 -12.47 -4.85
CA GLU A 96 4.47 -13.03 -4.99
C GLU A 96 5.18 -12.35 -6.17
N HIS A 97 6.50 -12.35 -6.16
CA HIS A 97 7.27 -11.83 -7.27
C HIS A 97 7.04 -12.67 -8.52
N TRP A 98 6.82 -12.00 -9.63
CA TRP A 98 6.72 -12.63 -10.96
C TRP A 98 7.76 -11.96 -11.86
N ASN A 99 8.69 -12.73 -12.39
CA ASN A 99 9.72 -12.20 -13.28
C ASN A 99 9.21 -12.18 -14.73
N ILE A 100 8.31 -11.24 -15.00
CA ILE A 100 7.74 -11.09 -16.35
C ILE A 100 8.82 -10.73 -17.39
N ARG A 101 9.94 -10.14 -16.95
CA ARG A 101 11.03 -9.78 -17.87
C ARG A 101 11.56 -10.99 -18.61
N GLU A 102 11.59 -12.17 -18.00
CA GLU A 102 12.01 -13.39 -18.67
C GLU A 102 11.10 -13.77 -19.83
N TRP A 103 9.84 -13.37 -19.77
CA TRP A 103 8.86 -13.63 -20.82
C TRP A 103 9.02 -12.66 -22.00
N ILE A 104 9.47 -11.45 -21.70
CA ILE A 104 9.59 -10.36 -22.69
C ILE A 104 10.93 -10.46 -23.46
N ASN A 105 11.99 -10.85 -22.77
CA ASN A 105 13.33 -10.99 -23.36
C ASN A 105 13.53 -12.39 -23.96
#